data_a2732f7732b885fd2d879dbe59e3a47b
#
_entry.id   a2732f7732b885fd2d879dbe59e3a47b
#
_cell.length_a   1.000
_cell.length_b   1.000
_cell.length_c   1.000
_cell.angle_alpha   90.00
_cell.angle_beta   90.00
_cell.angle_gamma   90.00
#
_symmetry.space_group_name_H-M   'P 1'
#
loop_
_entity.id
_entity.type
_entity.pdbx_description
1 polymer ?
#
loop_
_entity_poly.entity_id
_entity_poly.type
_entity_poly.pdbx_seq_one_letter_code
_entity_poly.pdbx_strand_id
1 'polypeptide(L)'
;MDALGVIAIIFTGIWLFLPAMIPNSAAVVFGGSTKIDFGRTWRGKRIFGDGKSWRGFFGGAFSGVLFGLILIGISSFWDPENYWGFGPFWGNVGVLFCLAFGAVLGDLCGAFIKRRIGLERGQKAPILDQYDFVMGAFLLTALFYPDWVYANYIEGWHIAALIFIIVIMFAIHRLVNIIGFKMGLKKEPW
;
A
#
# COMPACT_ATOMS: atom_id res chain seq x y z
N MET A 1 26.02 10.54 -11.26
CA MET A 1 25.76 10.15 -9.86
C MET A 1 26.51 8.86 -9.64
N ASP A 2 27.17 8.70 -8.51
CA ASP A 2 27.86 7.47 -8.14
C ASP A 2 26.88 6.38 -7.63
N ALA A 3 27.38 5.17 -7.44
CA ALA A 3 26.56 4.04 -6.99
C ALA A 3 25.93 4.27 -5.61
N LEU A 4 26.63 4.98 -4.71
CA LEU A 4 26.12 5.29 -3.37
C LEU A 4 24.92 6.24 -3.44
N GLY A 5 24.94 7.22 -4.33
CA GLY A 5 23.81 8.13 -4.54
C GLY A 5 22.55 7.41 -5.07
N VAL A 6 22.70 6.44 -5.99
CA VAL A 6 21.58 5.62 -6.47
C VAL A 6 21.00 4.77 -5.33
N ILE A 7 21.86 4.17 -4.52
CA ILE A 7 21.45 3.38 -3.36
C ILE A 7 20.65 4.25 -2.37
N ALA A 8 21.14 5.45 -2.08
CA ALA A 8 20.45 6.38 -1.18
C ALA A 8 19.04 6.73 -1.70
N ILE A 9 18.90 7.02 -3.01
CA ILE A 9 17.60 7.29 -3.64
C ILE A 9 16.64 6.09 -3.50
N ILE A 10 17.14 4.87 -3.71
CA ILE A 10 16.32 3.66 -3.57
C ILE A 10 15.82 3.52 -2.12
N PHE A 11 16.70 3.71 -1.13
CA PHE A 11 16.31 3.65 0.28
C PHE A 11 15.32 4.75 0.66
N THR A 12 15.53 5.99 0.20
CA THR A 12 14.58 7.09 0.42
C THR A 12 13.21 6.76 -0.19
N GLY A 13 13.17 6.29 -1.44
CA GLY A 13 11.91 5.92 -2.07
C GLY A 13 11.16 4.80 -1.35
N ILE A 14 11.89 3.77 -0.84
CA ILE A 14 11.27 2.73 -0.01
C ILE A 14 10.72 3.33 1.28
N TRP A 15 11.51 4.16 1.97
CA TRP A 15 11.12 4.83 3.21
C TRP A 15 9.81 5.61 3.04
N LEU A 16 9.73 6.42 1.98
CA LEU A 16 8.54 7.20 1.65
C LEU A 16 7.33 6.33 1.26
N PHE A 17 7.55 5.10 0.78
CA PHE A 17 6.48 4.18 0.41
C PHE A 17 6.00 3.28 1.57
N LEU A 18 6.74 3.18 2.68
CA LEU A 18 6.39 2.34 3.82
C LEU A 18 4.95 2.53 4.35
N PRO A 19 4.39 3.77 4.42
CA PRO A 19 3.00 3.98 4.84
C PRO A 19 1.96 3.25 3.99
N ALA A 20 2.24 3.00 2.70
CA ALA A 20 1.37 2.25 1.80
C ALA A 20 1.46 0.73 2.01
N MET A 21 2.52 0.23 2.65
CA MET A 21 2.72 -1.22 2.86
C MET A 21 1.97 -1.76 4.08
N ILE A 22 1.66 -0.91 5.06
CA ILE A 22 1.04 -1.29 6.32
C ILE A 22 -0.46 -1.60 6.19
N PRO A 23 -1.27 -0.84 5.41
CA PRO A 23 -2.72 -0.91 5.41
C PRO A 23 -3.30 -2.30 5.20
N ASN A 24 -2.79 -3.06 4.23
CA ASN A 24 -3.35 -4.36 3.89
C ASN A 24 -3.12 -5.42 4.99
N SER A 25 -1.96 -5.39 5.62
CA SER A 25 -1.66 -6.28 6.76
C SER A 25 -2.49 -5.91 7.98
N ALA A 26 -2.59 -4.62 8.28
CA ALA A 26 -3.41 -4.11 9.38
C ALA A 26 -4.91 -4.38 9.15
N ALA A 27 -5.41 -4.27 7.93
CA ALA A 27 -6.81 -4.57 7.59
C ALA A 27 -7.21 -6.00 7.96
N VAL A 28 -6.29 -6.97 7.86
CA VAL A 28 -6.54 -8.35 8.29
C VAL A 28 -6.70 -8.43 9.82
N VAL A 29 -5.89 -7.71 10.57
CA VAL A 29 -5.94 -7.67 12.04
C VAL A 29 -7.23 -7.00 12.53
N PHE A 30 -7.59 -5.85 11.96
CA PHE A 30 -8.82 -5.15 12.32
C PHE A 30 -10.08 -5.92 11.96
N GLY A 31 -10.07 -6.65 10.85
CA GLY A 31 -11.16 -7.52 10.41
C GLY A 31 -12.53 -6.82 10.44
N GLY A 32 -13.58 -7.62 10.68
CA GLY A 32 -14.93 -7.10 10.92
C GLY A 32 -16.03 -7.89 10.23
N SER A 33 -17.23 -7.87 10.83
CA SER A 33 -18.42 -8.57 10.33
C SER A 33 -19.12 -7.80 9.21
N THR A 34 -19.11 -6.46 9.27
CA THR A 34 -19.80 -5.61 8.30
C THR A 34 -19.00 -5.52 7.00
N LYS A 35 -19.51 -6.18 5.96
CA LYS A 35 -18.88 -6.22 4.64
C LYS A 35 -19.07 -4.89 3.90
N ILE A 36 -18.07 -4.48 3.10
CA ILE A 36 -18.13 -3.23 2.33
C ILE A 36 -19.29 -3.28 1.30
N ASP A 37 -19.52 -4.42 0.68
CA ASP A 37 -20.60 -4.62 -0.30
C ASP A 37 -21.93 -5.03 0.33
N PHE A 38 -22.04 -5.12 1.66
CA PHE A 38 -23.25 -5.55 2.38
C PHE A 38 -23.86 -6.85 1.86
N GLY A 39 -23.04 -7.75 1.29
CA GLY A 39 -23.51 -8.99 0.68
C GLY A 39 -24.04 -8.84 -0.72
N ARG A 40 -24.02 -7.64 -1.32
CA ARG A 40 -24.58 -7.38 -2.64
C ARG A 40 -23.80 -8.09 -3.75
N THR A 41 -24.54 -8.43 -4.78
CA THR A 41 -24.01 -9.04 -6.00
C THR A 41 -24.22 -8.12 -7.21
N TRP A 42 -23.34 -8.24 -8.19
CA TRP A 42 -23.48 -7.62 -9.49
C TRP A 42 -23.20 -8.68 -10.57
N ARG A 43 -24.15 -8.84 -11.50
CA ARG A 43 -24.13 -9.90 -12.54
C ARG A 43 -23.92 -11.30 -11.94
N GLY A 44 -24.64 -11.62 -10.86
CA GLY A 44 -24.59 -12.92 -10.19
C GLY A 44 -23.34 -13.21 -9.34
N LYS A 45 -22.37 -12.30 -9.27
CA LYS A 45 -21.15 -12.46 -8.47
C LYS A 45 -21.06 -11.37 -7.39
N ARG A 46 -20.49 -11.69 -6.21
CA ARG A 46 -20.24 -10.70 -5.15
C ARG A 46 -19.46 -9.51 -5.71
N ILE A 47 -19.68 -8.29 -5.17
CA ILE A 47 -18.99 -7.10 -5.64
C ILE A 47 -17.51 -7.16 -5.21
N PHE A 48 -17.24 -7.28 -3.90
CA PHE A 48 -15.86 -7.39 -3.37
C PHE A 48 -15.62 -8.75 -2.70
N GLY A 49 -16.66 -9.34 -2.13
CA GLY A 49 -16.62 -10.61 -1.42
C GLY A 49 -16.39 -10.47 0.09
N ASP A 50 -16.42 -11.60 0.80
CA ASP A 50 -16.48 -11.65 2.26
C ASP A 50 -15.19 -11.22 2.98
N GLY A 51 -14.10 -11.05 2.24
CA GLY A 51 -12.81 -10.63 2.81
C GLY A 51 -12.68 -9.12 3.06
N LYS A 52 -13.61 -8.30 2.54
CA LYS A 52 -13.52 -6.83 2.60
C LYS A 52 -14.57 -6.29 3.58
N SER A 53 -14.09 -5.69 4.68
CA SER A 53 -14.93 -5.11 5.74
C SER A 53 -14.64 -3.63 5.96
N TRP A 54 -15.61 -2.87 6.42
CA TRP A 54 -15.44 -1.46 6.73
C TRP A 54 -14.41 -1.22 7.83
N ARG A 55 -14.41 -2.05 8.89
CA ARG A 55 -13.41 -1.96 9.96
C ARG A 55 -12.00 -2.23 9.44
N GLY A 56 -11.84 -3.25 8.58
CA GLY A 56 -10.56 -3.55 7.95
C GLY A 56 -10.10 -2.41 7.04
N PHE A 57 -11.00 -1.82 6.24
CA PHE A 57 -10.70 -0.71 5.36
C PHE A 57 -10.18 0.51 6.12
N PHE A 58 -10.96 1.03 7.06
CA PHE A 58 -10.56 2.21 7.83
C PHE A 58 -9.43 1.92 8.81
N GLY A 59 -9.47 0.80 9.52
CA GLY A 59 -8.41 0.40 10.45
C GLY A 59 -7.07 0.22 9.73
N GLY A 60 -7.09 -0.40 8.55
CA GLY A 60 -5.91 -0.52 7.70
C GLY A 60 -5.37 0.83 7.27
N ALA A 61 -6.22 1.68 6.64
CA ALA A 61 -5.81 2.98 6.15
C ALA A 61 -5.24 3.88 7.27
N PHE A 62 -5.94 3.98 8.40
CA PHE A 62 -5.45 4.79 9.53
C PHE A 62 -4.17 4.23 10.17
N SER A 63 -3.96 2.91 10.15
CA SER A 63 -2.68 2.32 10.58
C SER A 63 -1.53 2.75 9.69
N GLY A 64 -1.74 2.84 8.38
CA GLY A 64 -0.73 3.35 7.45
C GLY A 64 -0.40 4.82 7.69
N VAL A 65 -1.43 5.67 7.89
CA VAL A 65 -1.25 7.08 8.24
C VAL A 65 -0.49 7.24 9.55
N LEU A 66 -0.89 6.52 10.60
CA LEU A 66 -0.24 6.57 11.91
C LEU A 66 1.22 6.14 11.82
N PHE A 67 1.49 5.06 11.06
CA PHE A 67 2.86 4.61 10.83
C PHE A 67 3.69 5.67 10.12
N GLY A 68 3.14 6.33 9.10
CA GLY A 68 3.80 7.44 8.41
C GLY A 68 4.10 8.63 9.33
N LEU A 69 3.18 8.98 10.24
CA LEU A 69 3.41 10.03 11.25
C LEU A 69 4.53 9.63 12.22
N ILE A 70 4.63 8.35 12.59
CA ILE A 70 5.74 7.84 13.40
C ILE A 70 7.06 7.97 12.63
N LEU A 71 7.09 7.64 11.34
CA LEU A 71 8.29 7.80 10.51
C LEU A 71 8.74 9.27 10.44
N ILE A 72 7.81 10.22 10.28
CA ILE A 72 8.10 11.66 10.32
C ILE A 72 8.69 12.05 11.68
N GLY A 73 8.10 11.57 12.78
CA GLY A 73 8.62 11.82 14.12
C GLY A 73 10.02 11.27 14.33
N ILE A 74 10.29 10.05 13.83
CA ILE A 74 11.63 9.43 13.90
C ILE A 74 12.64 10.22 13.06
N SER A 75 12.31 10.55 11.81
CA SER A 75 13.24 11.26 10.92
C SER A 75 13.58 12.66 11.43
N SER A 76 12.68 13.34 12.14
CA SER A 76 12.93 14.67 12.69
C SER A 76 14.10 14.74 13.69
N PHE A 77 14.50 13.60 14.28
CA PHE A 77 15.63 13.56 15.23
C PHE A 77 17.01 13.49 14.56
N TRP A 78 17.11 12.98 13.32
CA TRP A 78 18.40 12.73 12.67
C TRP A 78 18.50 13.31 11.24
N ASP A 79 17.40 13.83 10.70
CA ASP A 79 17.31 14.39 9.35
C ASP A 79 16.80 15.84 9.37
N PRO A 80 17.59 16.81 9.89
CA PRO A 80 17.19 18.21 9.94
C PRO A 80 16.98 18.83 8.55
N GLU A 81 17.66 18.32 7.55
CA GLU A 81 17.55 18.75 6.15
C GLU A 81 16.32 18.16 5.44
N ASN A 82 15.59 17.27 6.11
CA ASN A 82 14.36 16.63 5.61
C ASN A 82 14.54 15.83 4.31
N TYR A 83 15.70 15.20 4.10
CA TYR A 83 15.97 14.31 2.96
C TYR A 83 15.09 13.07 2.95
N TRP A 84 14.71 12.58 4.14
CA TRP A 84 13.87 11.40 4.36
C TRP A 84 12.43 11.77 4.71
N GLY A 85 12.12 13.05 4.63
CA GLY A 85 10.80 13.57 4.94
C GLY A 85 9.85 13.53 3.76
N PHE A 86 8.58 13.70 4.08
CA PHE A 86 7.51 13.72 3.08
C PHE A 86 7.25 15.12 2.50
N GLY A 87 8.02 16.14 2.92
CA GLY A 87 7.84 17.54 2.56
C GLY A 87 7.26 18.39 3.70
N PRO A 88 6.63 19.55 3.47
CA PRO A 88 6.05 20.39 4.50
C PRO A 88 4.91 19.68 5.26
N PHE A 89 4.76 19.94 6.57
CA PHE A 89 3.89 19.15 7.48
C PHE A 89 2.47 18.88 6.94
N TRP A 90 1.77 19.90 6.48
CA TRP A 90 0.40 19.70 5.96
C TRP A 90 0.36 18.93 4.63
N GLY A 91 1.33 19.14 3.75
CA GLY A 91 1.52 18.32 2.56
C GLY A 91 1.82 16.86 2.92
N ASN A 92 2.66 16.63 3.91
CA ASN A 92 3.00 15.30 4.42
C ASN A 92 1.76 14.52 4.85
N VAL A 93 0.91 15.11 5.67
CA VAL A 93 -0.32 14.46 6.14
C VAL A 93 -1.19 14.05 4.95
N GLY A 94 -1.37 14.92 3.97
CA GLY A 94 -2.13 14.63 2.76
C GLY A 94 -1.52 13.49 1.93
N VAL A 95 -0.19 13.49 1.73
CA VAL A 95 0.53 12.39 1.05
C VAL A 95 0.35 11.07 1.79
N LEU A 96 0.49 11.05 3.13
CA LEU A 96 0.27 9.85 3.94
C LEU A 96 -1.15 9.30 3.78
N PHE A 97 -2.17 10.17 3.79
CA PHE A 97 -3.54 9.77 3.51
C PHE A 97 -3.68 9.16 2.11
N CYS A 98 -3.14 9.81 1.07
CA CYS A 98 -3.21 9.30 -0.29
C CYS A 98 -2.51 7.95 -0.44
N LEU A 99 -1.32 7.77 0.13
CA LEU A 99 -0.59 6.50 0.11
C LEU A 99 -1.37 5.39 0.82
N ALA A 100 -1.82 5.64 2.06
CA ALA A 100 -2.47 4.62 2.88
C ALA A 100 -3.89 4.28 2.38
N PHE A 101 -4.72 5.29 2.09
CA PHE A 101 -6.06 5.06 1.53
C PHE A 101 -6.00 4.54 0.11
N GLY A 102 -5.04 5.01 -0.70
CA GLY A 102 -4.78 4.48 -2.03
C GLY A 102 -4.47 3.00 -2.01
N ALA A 103 -3.65 2.54 -1.06
CA ALA A 103 -3.33 1.12 -0.92
C ALA A 103 -4.58 0.26 -0.64
N VAL A 104 -5.43 0.64 0.31
CA VAL A 104 -6.66 -0.14 0.59
C VAL A 104 -7.70 -0.01 -0.51
N LEU A 105 -7.77 1.12 -1.22
CA LEU A 105 -8.63 1.27 -2.40
C LEU A 105 -8.14 0.39 -3.55
N GLY A 106 -6.84 0.34 -3.79
CA GLY A 106 -6.24 -0.55 -4.78
C GLY A 106 -6.58 -2.01 -4.52
N ASP A 107 -6.39 -2.47 -3.28
CA ASP A 107 -6.74 -3.82 -2.85
C ASP A 107 -8.28 -4.09 -2.98
N LEU A 108 -9.11 -3.08 -2.76
CA LEU A 108 -10.54 -3.18 -3.00
C LEU A 108 -10.87 -3.30 -4.49
N CYS A 109 -10.21 -2.51 -5.35
CA CYS A 109 -10.33 -2.61 -6.80
C CYS A 109 -9.84 -3.98 -7.31
N GLY A 110 -8.72 -4.47 -6.79
CA GLY A 110 -8.22 -5.80 -7.07
C GLY A 110 -9.22 -6.90 -6.69
N ALA A 111 -9.86 -6.77 -5.52
CA ALA A 111 -10.93 -7.68 -5.11
C ALA A 111 -12.12 -7.64 -6.08
N PHE A 112 -12.53 -6.44 -6.52
CA PHE A 112 -13.59 -6.27 -7.51
C PHE A 112 -13.25 -6.97 -8.83
N ILE A 113 -12.06 -6.71 -9.38
CA ILE A 113 -11.61 -7.31 -10.64
C ILE A 113 -11.58 -8.83 -10.52
N LYS A 114 -11.05 -9.40 -9.42
CA LYS A 114 -11.05 -10.85 -9.17
C LYS A 114 -12.46 -11.45 -9.27
N ARG A 115 -13.47 -10.79 -8.70
CA ARG A 115 -14.87 -11.25 -8.80
C ARG A 115 -15.39 -11.16 -10.23
N ARG A 116 -15.01 -10.15 -11.02
CA ARG A 116 -15.46 -10.02 -12.43
C ARG A 116 -14.89 -11.10 -13.33
N ILE A 117 -13.60 -11.46 -13.15
CA ILE A 117 -12.99 -12.54 -13.93
C ILE A 117 -13.30 -13.96 -13.40
N GLY A 118 -14.15 -14.07 -12.37
CA GLY A 118 -14.64 -15.35 -11.87
C GLY A 118 -13.81 -16.01 -10.79
N LEU A 119 -12.78 -15.36 -10.28
CA LEU A 119 -12.00 -15.88 -9.16
C LEU A 119 -12.79 -15.79 -7.86
N GLU A 120 -12.84 -16.88 -7.11
CA GLU A 120 -13.44 -16.95 -5.78
C GLU A 120 -12.46 -16.54 -4.68
N ARG A 121 -12.99 -16.41 -3.45
CA ARG A 121 -12.17 -16.08 -2.28
C ARG A 121 -11.12 -17.16 -2.07
N GLY A 122 -9.85 -16.75 -1.88
CA GLY A 122 -8.71 -17.67 -1.67
C GLY A 122 -8.06 -18.16 -2.96
N GLN A 123 -8.65 -17.90 -4.13
CA GLN A 123 -7.99 -18.23 -5.40
C GLN A 123 -6.87 -17.24 -5.71
N LYS A 124 -5.77 -17.78 -6.22
CA LYS A 124 -4.56 -17.00 -6.55
C LYS A 124 -4.78 -16.08 -7.75
N ALA A 125 -4.34 -14.85 -7.62
CA ALA A 125 -4.22 -13.89 -8.71
C ALA A 125 -2.85 -13.18 -8.57
N PRO A 126 -1.72 -13.86 -8.89
CA PRO A 126 -0.39 -13.46 -8.45
C PRO A 126 -0.03 -12.00 -8.72
N ILE A 127 -0.31 -11.51 -9.92
CA ILE A 127 -0.02 -10.11 -10.30
C ILE A 127 -0.96 -9.17 -9.55
N LEU A 128 -2.25 -9.46 -9.55
CA LEU A 128 -3.27 -8.60 -8.94
C LEU A 128 -3.10 -8.55 -7.41
N ASP A 129 -2.82 -9.70 -6.77
CA ASP A 129 -2.63 -9.78 -5.32
C ASP A 129 -1.40 -9.03 -4.80
N GLN A 130 -0.45 -8.72 -5.67
CA GLN A 130 0.82 -8.12 -5.29
C GLN A 130 0.91 -6.63 -5.64
N TYR A 131 0.24 -6.20 -6.70
CA TYR A 131 0.39 -4.86 -7.23
C TYR A 131 -0.85 -3.98 -7.12
N ASP A 132 -2.01 -4.53 -6.76
CA ASP A 132 -3.24 -3.75 -6.63
C ASP A 132 -3.09 -2.58 -5.64
N PHE A 133 -2.52 -2.83 -4.46
CA PHE A 133 -2.29 -1.79 -3.46
C PHE A 133 -1.18 -0.80 -3.86
N VAL A 134 -0.12 -1.26 -4.53
CA VAL A 134 0.95 -0.40 -5.05
C VAL A 134 0.39 0.57 -6.06
N MET A 135 -0.36 0.05 -7.04
CA MET A 135 -1.02 0.88 -8.06
C MET A 135 -2.01 1.85 -7.44
N GLY A 136 -2.85 1.38 -6.51
CA GLY A 136 -3.81 2.24 -5.82
C GLY A 136 -3.13 3.38 -5.05
N ALA A 137 -2.04 3.08 -4.32
CA ALA A 137 -1.26 4.07 -3.59
C ALA A 137 -0.66 5.13 -4.52
N PHE A 138 0.04 4.71 -5.57
CA PHE A 138 0.64 5.65 -6.52
C PHE A 138 -0.41 6.44 -7.31
N LEU A 139 -1.49 5.81 -7.77
CA LEU A 139 -2.53 6.50 -8.54
C LEU A 139 -3.24 7.56 -7.69
N LEU A 140 -3.63 7.24 -6.46
CA LEU A 140 -4.29 8.22 -5.59
C LEU A 140 -3.34 9.34 -5.20
N THR A 141 -2.07 9.03 -4.89
CA THR A 141 -1.08 10.06 -4.58
C THR A 141 -0.76 10.93 -5.79
N ALA A 142 -0.60 10.37 -6.98
CA ALA A 142 -0.36 11.13 -8.19
C ALA A 142 -1.55 12.04 -8.59
N LEU A 143 -2.77 11.64 -8.23
CA LEU A 143 -3.96 12.45 -8.51
C LEU A 143 -3.99 13.75 -7.68
N PHE A 144 -3.57 13.70 -6.43
CA PHE A 144 -3.65 14.85 -5.51
C PHE A 144 -2.29 15.53 -5.28
N TYR A 145 -1.19 14.81 -5.44
CA TYR A 145 0.19 15.26 -5.22
C TYR A 145 1.11 14.83 -6.37
N PRO A 146 0.81 15.23 -7.63
CA PRO A 146 1.58 14.79 -8.81
C PRO A 146 3.04 15.20 -8.73
N ASP A 147 3.32 16.43 -8.26
CA ASP A 147 4.70 16.93 -8.15
C ASP A 147 5.51 16.13 -7.12
N TRP A 148 4.88 15.69 -6.03
CA TRP A 148 5.53 14.85 -5.04
C TRP A 148 5.89 13.47 -5.62
N VAL A 149 4.98 12.85 -6.38
CA VAL A 149 5.26 11.57 -7.05
C VAL A 149 6.35 11.74 -8.10
N TYR A 150 6.28 12.80 -8.89
CA TYR A 150 7.29 13.10 -9.91
C TYR A 150 8.67 13.26 -9.29
N ALA A 151 8.82 14.11 -8.29
CA ALA A 151 10.10 14.41 -7.65
C ALA A 151 10.74 13.18 -6.95
N ASN A 152 9.92 12.30 -6.33
CA ASN A 152 10.45 11.20 -5.54
C ASN A 152 10.56 9.86 -6.29
N TYR A 153 9.88 9.70 -7.46
CA TYR A 153 9.83 8.41 -8.15
C TYR A 153 10.02 8.45 -9.66
N ILE A 154 10.07 9.64 -10.28
CA ILE A 154 10.14 9.76 -11.74
C ILE A 154 11.34 10.60 -12.16
N GLU A 155 11.61 11.72 -11.49
CA GLU A 155 12.65 12.66 -11.88
C GLU A 155 14.05 12.05 -11.85
N GLY A 156 14.73 12.05 -12.99
CA GLY A 156 16.11 11.57 -13.11
C GLY A 156 16.31 10.15 -12.59
N TRP A 157 17.19 9.99 -11.61
CA TRP A 157 17.52 8.68 -11.03
C TRP A 157 16.48 8.16 -10.02
N HIS A 158 15.49 8.96 -9.61
CA HIS A 158 14.43 8.52 -8.70
C HIS A 158 13.55 7.41 -9.29
N ILE A 159 13.55 7.26 -10.62
CA ILE A 159 12.92 6.12 -11.29
C ILE A 159 13.47 4.76 -10.81
N ALA A 160 14.72 4.72 -10.33
CA ALA A 160 15.31 3.51 -9.78
C ALA A 160 14.58 3.05 -8.50
N ALA A 161 14.10 3.99 -7.68
CA ALA A 161 13.30 3.67 -6.49
C ALA A 161 11.95 3.05 -6.88
N LEU A 162 11.26 3.60 -7.88
CA LEU A 162 10.00 3.04 -8.38
C LEU A 162 10.20 1.62 -8.92
N ILE A 163 11.21 1.41 -9.77
CA ILE A 163 11.51 0.08 -10.32
C ILE A 163 11.84 -0.91 -9.20
N PHE A 164 12.65 -0.49 -8.23
CA PHE A 164 13.01 -1.34 -7.10
C PHE A 164 11.79 -1.71 -6.25
N ILE A 165 10.88 -0.75 -5.97
CA ILE A 165 9.61 -1.04 -5.27
C ILE A 165 8.81 -2.09 -6.04
N ILE A 166 8.65 -1.95 -7.35
CA ILE A 166 7.92 -2.92 -8.17
C ILE A 166 8.54 -4.33 -8.04
N VAL A 167 9.85 -4.43 -8.11
CA VAL A 167 10.56 -5.72 -8.01
C VAL A 167 10.47 -6.31 -6.60
N ILE A 168 10.75 -5.51 -5.57
CA ILE A 168 10.82 -6.00 -4.20
C ILE A 168 9.45 -6.34 -3.62
N MET A 169 8.39 -5.65 -4.05
CA MET A 169 7.03 -5.89 -3.56
C MET A 169 6.57 -7.31 -3.87
N PHE A 170 6.99 -7.89 -4.98
CA PHE A 170 6.72 -9.30 -5.27
C PHE A 170 7.24 -10.22 -4.15
N ALA A 171 8.46 -10.02 -3.71
CA ALA A 171 9.08 -10.83 -2.66
C ALA A 171 8.50 -10.54 -1.28
N ILE A 172 8.36 -9.26 -0.92
CA ILE A 172 7.88 -8.84 0.40
C ILE A 172 6.42 -9.26 0.60
N HIS A 173 5.55 -9.02 -0.38
CA HIS A 173 4.14 -9.39 -0.26
C HIS A 173 3.97 -10.89 -0.06
N ARG A 174 4.74 -11.71 -0.78
CA ARG A 174 4.76 -13.16 -0.60
C ARG A 174 5.24 -13.56 0.80
N LEU A 175 6.31 -12.92 1.30
CA LEU A 175 6.86 -13.18 2.62
C LEU A 175 5.85 -12.85 3.72
N VAL A 176 5.24 -11.68 3.66
CA VAL A 176 4.22 -11.23 4.64
C VAL A 176 3.00 -12.15 4.64
N ASN A 177 2.57 -12.64 3.47
CA ASN A 177 1.47 -13.59 3.39
C ASN A 177 1.82 -14.94 4.04
N ILE A 178 3.02 -15.46 3.80
CA ILE A 178 3.50 -16.70 4.44
C ILE A 178 3.57 -16.53 5.97
N ILE A 179 4.09 -15.39 6.45
CA ILE A 179 4.16 -15.08 7.89
C ILE A 179 2.74 -15.01 8.47
N GLY A 180 1.83 -14.27 7.84
CA GLY A 180 0.43 -14.17 8.27
C GLY A 180 -0.30 -15.52 8.30
N PHE A 181 0.00 -16.41 7.36
CA PHE A 181 -0.50 -17.78 7.36
C PHE A 181 0.05 -18.59 8.54
N LYS A 182 1.37 -18.57 8.77
CA LYS A 182 2.00 -19.25 9.91
C LYS A 182 1.52 -18.74 11.27
N MET A 183 1.17 -17.47 11.36
CA MET A 183 0.58 -16.86 12.57
C MET A 183 -0.92 -17.16 12.72
N GLY A 184 -1.56 -17.88 11.82
CA GLY A 184 -2.99 -18.16 11.84
C GLY A 184 -3.90 -16.97 11.51
N LEU A 185 -3.33 -15.85 11.05
CA LEU A 185 -4.07 -14.64 10.66
C LEU A 185 -4.69 -14.77 9.26
N LYS A 186 -4.15 -15.64 8.42
CA LYS A 186 -4.64 -15.96 7.08
C LYS A 186 -4.91 -17.45 6.93
N LYS A 187 -5.88 -17.80 6.10
CA LYS A 187 -6.20 -19.21 5.78
C LYS A 187 -5.28 -19.78 4.71
N GLU A 188 -4.67 -18.93 3.91
CA GLU A 188 -3.87 -19.29 2.75
C GLU A 188 -2.54 -18.53 2.80
N PRO A 189 -1.41 -19.14 2.31
CA PRO A 189 -0.07 -18.54 2.37
C PRO A 189 0.23 -17.55 1.22
N TRP A 190 -0.76 -17.19 0.43
CA TRP A 190 -0.67 -16.24 -0.69
C TRP A 190 -1.64 -15.10 -0.59
#